data_372caa0ca5102c630a4eee05ab15a823
#
_entry.id   372caa0ca5102c630a4eee05ab15a823
#
_cell.length_a   1.000
_cell.length_b   1.000
_cell.length_c   1.000
_cell.angle_alpha   90.00
_cell.angle_beta   90.00
_cell.angle_gamma   90.00
#
_symmetry.space_group_name_H-M   'P 1'
#
loop_
_entity.id
_entity.type
_entity.pdbx_description
1 polymer ?
#
loop_
_entity_poly.entity_id
_entity_poly.type
_entity_poly.pdbx_seq_one_letter_code
_entity_poly.pdbx_strand_id
1 'polypeptide(L)'
;MRSTDLSALLDFLPCQTPDAWIEAALAQQELLLLDHANCEKKAASTALNLMFRYGDDVGFLADLSRLAREELRHFEQVLKLMRARGI
;
A
#
# COMPACT_ATOMS: atom_id res chain seq x y z
N MET A 1 -6.85 5.80 5.68
CA MET A 1 -6.15 4.65 5.11
C MET A 1 -6.43 4.56 3.62
N ARG A 2 -5.42 4.25 2.89
CA ARG A 2 -5.59 4.08 1.46
C ARG A 2 -6.36 2.81 1.17
N SER A 3 -7.32 2.91 0.30
CA SER A 3 -8.14 1.76 -0.04
C SER A 3 -7.42 0.81 -0.97
N THR A 4 -7.65 -0.47 -0.78
CA THR A 4 -7.13 -1.48 -1.69
C THR A 4 -8.23 -2.08 -2.54
N ASP A 5 -9.45 -1.58 -2.42
CA ASP A 5 -10.56 -2.15 -3.16
C ASP A 5 -10.64 -1.56 -4.56
N LEU A 6 -11.46 -2.18 -5.38
CA LEU A 6 -11.59 -1.78 -6.76
C LEU A 6 -12.34 -0.46 -6.94
N SER A 7 -13.16 -0.09 -5.96
CA SER A 7 -13.86 1.18 -6.04
C SER A 7 -12.91 2.34 -6.11
N ALA A 8 -11.89 2.34 -5.24
CA ALA A 8 -10.90 3.40 -5.24
C ALA A 8 -10.13 3.43 -6.54
N LEU A 9 -9.81 2.26 -7.08
CA LEU A 9 -9.09 2.16 -8.32
C LEU A 9 -9.92 2.69 -9.49
N LEU A 10 -11.21 2.36 -9.50
CA LEU A 10 -12.10 2.84 -10.54
C LEU A 10 -12.26 4.35 -10.50
N ASP A 11 -12.35 4.93 -9.31
CA ASP A 11 -12.44 6.37 -9.15
C ASP A 11 -11.21 7.08 -9.68
N PHE A 12 -10.07 6.43 -9.56
CA PHE A 12 -8.81 7.00 -9.98
C PHE A 12 -8.66 7.02 -11.50
N LEU A 13 -9.27 6.07 -12.19
CA LEU A 13 -9.14 5.94 -13.63
C LEU A 13 -10.12 6.86 -14.36
N PRO A 14 -9.62 7.60 -15.33
CA PRO A 14 -10.48 8.59 -16.00
C PRO A 14 -11.41 8.01 -17.04
N CYS A 15 -11.16 6.79 -17.48
CA CYS A 15 -11.95 6.27 -18.57
C CYS A 15 -13.17 5.53 -18.04
N GLN A 16 -14.15 5.37 -18.86
CA GLN A 16 -15.29 4.62 -18.56
C GLN A 16 -14.94 3.22 -18.46
N THR A 17 -15.48 2.52 -17.55
CA THR A 17 -15.09 1.18 -17.27
C THR A 17 -16.06 0.22 -17.87
N PRO A 18 -15.83 -0.15 -19.06
CA PRO A 18 -16.58 -1.24 -19.62
C PRO A 18 -16.42 -2.47 -18.74
N ASP A 19 -17.39 -3.32 -18.81
CA ASP A 19 -17.36 -4.58 -18.03
C ASP A 19 -16.07 -5.35 -18.26
N ALA A 20 -15.54 -5.26 -19.47
CA ALA A 20 -14.28 -5.95 -19.78
C ALA A 20 -13.13 -5.46 -18.91
N TRP A 21 -13.09 -4.17 -18.61
CA TRP A 21 -12.04 -3.63 -17.76
C TRP A 21 -12.18 -4.15 -16.34
N ILE A 22 -13.43 -4.16 -15.86
CA ILE A 22 -13.69 -4.66 -14.50
C ILE A 22 -13.28 -6.12 -14.40
N GLU A 23 -13.63 -6.92 -15.40
CA GLU A 23 -13.23 -8.32 -15.41
C GLU A 23 -11.71 -8.48 -15.40
N ALA A 24 -11.02 -7.67 -16.20
CA ALA A 24 -9.57 -7.73 -16.24
C ALA A 24 -8.97 -7.35 -14.91
N ALA A 25 -9.51 -6.32 -14.25
CA ALA A 25 -9.02 -5.90 -12.95
C ALA A 25 -9.24 -6.98 -11.90
N LEU A 26 -10.40 -7.65 -11.94
CA LEU A 26 -10.66 -8.74 -11.02
C LEU A 26 -9.73 -9.92 -11.26
N ALA A 27 -9.45 -10.20 -12.52
CA ALA A 27 -8.55 -11.29 -12.86
C ALA A 27 -7.11 -11.01 -12.43
N GLN A 28 -6.76 -9.72 -12.29
CA GLN A 28 -5.42 -9.33 -11.86
C GLN A 28 -5.37 -8.85 -10.43
N GLN A 29 -6.37 -9.19 -9.64
CA GLN A 29 -6.44 -8.77 -8.26
C GLN A 29 -5.21 -9.18 -7.48
N GLU A 30 -4.70 -10.37 -7.74
CA GLU A 30 -3.50 -10.87 -7.10
C GLU A 30 -2.31 -9.93 -7.34
N LEU A 31 -2.11 -9.54 -8.60
CA LEU A 31 -1.02 -8.65 -8.95
C LEU A 31 -1.18 -7.28 -8.31
N LEU A 32 -2.41 -6.75 -8.31
CA LEU A 32 -2.67 -5.44 -7.72
C LEU A 32 -2.38 -5.43 -6.21
N LEU A 33 -2.78 -6.48 -5.52
CA LEU A 33 -2.51 -6.58 -4.08
C LEU A 33 -1.03 -6.74 -3.81
N LEU A 34 -0.34 -7.52 -4.62
CA LEU A 34 1.09 -7.72 -4.46
C LEU A 34 1.84 -6.40 -4.68
N ASP A 35 1.47 -5.64 -5.70
CA ASP A 35 2.08 -4.35 -5.95
C ASP A 35 1.82 -3.39 -4.80
N HIS A 36 0.60 -3.40 -4.25
CA HIS A 36 0.27 -2.56 -3.13
C HIS A 36 1.12 -2.92 -1.90
N ALA A 37 1.25 -4.21 -1.62
CA ALA A 37 2.07 -4.67 -0.51
C ALA A 37 3.51 -4.20 -0.67
N ASN A 38 4.05 -4.29 -1.88
CA ASN A 38 5.41 -3.84 -2.14
C ASN A 38 5.56 -2.32 -1.96
N CYS A 39 4.56 -1.55 -2.33
CA CYS A 39 4.58 -0.11 -2.13
C CYS A 39 4.62 0.25 -0.65
N GLU A 40 3.81 -0.41 0.16
CA GLU A 40 3.81 -0.15 1.61
C GLU A 40 5.13 -0.56 2.24
N LYS A 41 5.69 -1.67 1.80
CA LYS A 41 6.99 -2.13 2.31
C LYS A 41 8.08 -1.13 1.96
N LYS A 42 8.07 -0.61 0.74
CA LYS A 42 9.04 0.40 0.32
C LYS A 42 8.88 1.68 1.12
N ALA A 43 7.66 2.09 1.39
CA ALA A 43 7.40 3.31 2.16
C ALA A 43 7.96 3.17 3.57
N ALA A 44 7.77 2.02 4.20
CA ALA A 44 8.33 1.75 5.53
C ALA A 44 9.86 1.78 5.48
N SER A 45 10.44 1.16 4.48
CA SER A 45 11.89 1.13 4.31
C SER A 45 12.46 2.53 4.13
N THR A 46 11.78 3.37 3.35
CA THR A 46 12.21 4.75 3.15
C THR A 46 12.18 5.53 4.46
N ALA A 47 11.12 5.37 5.25
CA ALA A 47 11.03 6.04 6.53
C ALA A 47 12.17 5.60 7.46
N LEU A 48 12.48 4.30 7.49
CA LEU A 48 13.58 3.79 8.29
C LEU A 48 14.92 4.35 7.83
N ASN A 49 15.15 4.42 6.53
CA ASN A 49 16.39 4.98 5.99
C ASN A 49 16.56 6.44 6.36
N LEU A 50 15.47 7.20 6.34
CA LEU A 50 15.51 8.60 6.73
C LEU A 50 15.83 8.75 8.21
N MET A 51 15.39 7.82 9.05
CA MET A 51 15.73 7.85 10.46
C MET A 51 17.23 7.72 10.67
N PHE A 52 17.90 6.93 9.85
CA PHE A 52 19.37 6.81 9.97
C PHE A 52 20.08 8.06 9.46
N ARG A 53 19.53 8.72 8.47
CA ARG A 53 20.16 9.91 7.90
C ARG A 53 20.00 11.14 8.77
N TYR A 54 18.89 11.27 9.46
CA TYR A 54 18.55 12.47 10.21
C TYR A 54 18.40 12.14 11.69
N GLY A 55 19.39 11.44 12.23
CA GLY A 55 19.36 10.93 13.59
C GLY A 55 19.48 11.96 14.68
N ASP A 56 19.73 13.24 14.33
CA ASP A 56 19.91 14.28 15.33
C ASP A 56 18.62 14.98 15.75
N ASP A 57 17.56 14.84 14.97
CA ASP A 57 16.31 15.54 15.24
C ASP A 57 15.30 14.58 15.85
N VAL A 58 15.13 14.68 17.16
CA VAL A 58 14.26 13.77 17.92
C VAL A 58 12.83 13.84 17.44
N GLY A 59 12.32 15.06 17.17
CA GLY A 59 10.96 15.22 16.71
C GLY A 59 10.73 14.57 15.36
N PHE A 60 11.67 14.76 14.45
CA PHE A 60 11.61 14.16 13.12
C PHE A 60 11.71 12.64 13.20
N LEU A 61 12.58 12.14 14.08
CA LEU A 61 12.68 10.70 14.30
C LEU A 61 11.38 10.10 14.79
N ALA A 62 10.71 10.80 15.71
CA ALA A 62 9.43 10.32 16.23
C ALA A 62 8.38 10.26 15.11
N ASP A 63 8.36 11.27 14.24
CA ASP A 63 7.42 11.29 13.12
C ASP A 63 7.70 10.19 12.12
N LEU A 64 8.97 9.95 11.82
CA LEU A 64 9.37 8.90 10.90
C LEU A 64 9.05 7.52 11.46
N SER A 65 9.25 7.34 12.76
CA SER A 65 8.92 6.08 13.42
C SER A 65 7.43 5.80 13.33
N ARG A 66 6.61 6.82 13.56
CA ARG A 66 5.17 6.65 13.47
C ARG A 66 4.76 6.32 12.03
N LEU A 67 5.35 7.02 11.06
CA LEU A 67 5.07 6.75 9.66
C LEU A 67 5.44 5.32 9.28
N ALA A 68 6.62 4.86 9.71
CA ALA A 68 7.05 3.50 9.41
C ALA A 68 6.07 2.47 9.99
N ARG A 69 5.60 2.70 11.21
CA ARG A 69 4.64 1.79 11.84
C ARG A 69 3.31 1.79 11.10
N GLU A 70 2.86 2.94 10.62
CA GLU A 70 1.61 3.01 9.87
C GLU A 70 1.73 2.27 8.55
N GLU A 71 2.84 2.46 7.86
CA GLU A 71 3.02 1.77 6.58
C GLU A 71 3.15 0.26 6.77
N LEU A 72 3.80 -0.18 7.84
CA LEU A 72 3.86 -1.61 8.14
C LEU A 72 2.50 -2.17 8.51
N ARG A 73 1.67 -1.38 9.19
CA ARG A 73 0.30 -1.81 9.49
C ARG A 73 -0.50 -1.98 8.21
N HIS A 74 -0.37 -1.04 7.28
CA HIS A 74 -1.03 -1.15 5.99
C HIS A 74 -0.54 -2.39 5.23
N PHE A 75 0.76 -2.63 5.27
CA PHE A 75 1.34 -3.81 4.66
C PHE A 75 0.72 -5.09 5.23
N GLU A 76 0.60 -5.16 6.55
CA GLU A 76 -0.02 -6.31 7.21
C GLU A 76 -1.47 -6.48 6.82
N GLN A 77 -2.20 -5.38 6.68
CA GLN A 77 -3.59 -5.42 6.23
C GLN A 77 -3.71 -6.00 4.83
N VAL A 78 -2.81 -5.61 3.94
CA VAL A 78 -2.80 -6.13 2.58
C VAL A 78 -2.47 -7.62 2.59
N LEU A 79 -1.49 -8.04 3.40
CA LEU A 79 -1.14 -9.45 3.51
C LEU A 79 -2.32 -10.27 4.02
N LYS A 80 -3.04 -9.72 5.00
CA LYS A 80 -4.20 -10.41 5.54
C LYS A 80 -5.27 -10.59 4.47
N LEU A 81 -5.48 -9.56 3.67
CA LEU A 81 -6.44 -9.61 2.58
C LEU A 81 -6.02 -10.63 1.53
N MET A 82 -4.74 -10.66 1.18
CA MET A 82 -4.21 -11.63 0.24
C MET A 82 -4.43 -13.06 0.75
N ARG A 83 -4.12 -13.28 2.03
CA ARG A 83 -4.30 -14.61 2.62
C ARG A 83 -5.76 -15.04 2.59
N ALA A 84 -6.68 -14.11 2.88
CA ALA A 84 -8.10 -14.42 2.87
C ALA A 84 -8.59 -14.80 1.48
N ARG A 85 -7.90 -14.35 0.44
CA ARG A 85 -8.26 -14.64 -0.94
C ARG A 85 -7.44 -15.75 -1.57
N GLY A 86 -6.60 -16.39 -0.78
CA GLY A 86 -5.80 -17.49 -1.27
C GLY A 86 -4.63 -17.08 -2.15
N ILE A 87 -4.16 -15.86 -1.97
CA ILE A 87 -3.05 -15.36 -2.77
C ILE A 87 -1.73 -15.56 -2.06
#